data_67eff942035d89a0477e02192090c61f
#
_entry.id   67eff942035d89a0477e02192090c61f
#
_cell.length_a   1.000
_cell.length_b   1.000
_cell.length_c   1.000
_cell.angle_alpha   90.00
_cell.angle_beta   90.00
_cell.angle_gamma   90.00
#
_symmetry.space_group_name_H-M   'P 1'
#
loop_
_entity.id
_entity.type
_entity.pdbx_description
1 polymer ?
#
loop_
_entity_poly.entity_id
_entity_poly.type
_entity_poly.pdbx_seq_one_letter_code
_entity_poly.pdbx_strand_id
1 'polypeptide(L)'
;MKVRATVEIKGCDFDSWKSFYDSYEADRSRYVKNETVLQTSDGWAEVVFEITDIEGLTELSKRKDIMDFEAQNSITVTINAT
;
A
#
# COMPACT_ATOMS: atom_id res chain seq x y z
N MET A 1 10.37 11.07 -5.54
CA MET A 1 9.05 11.74 -5.44
C MET A 1 8.35 11.24 -4.18
N LYS A 2 7.96 12.15 -3.33
CA LYS A 2 7.27 11.81 -2.08
C LYS A 2 5.77 11.79 -2.30
N VAL A 3 5.12 10.74 -1.85
CA VAL A 3 3.68 10.57 -2.03
C VAL A 3 3.02 10.13 -0.72
N ARG A 4 1.72 10.36 -0.65
CA ARG A 4 0.86 9.90 0.44
C ARG A 4 -0.23 9.03 -0.17
N ALA A 5 -0.31 7.79 0.29
CA ALA A 5 -1.36 6.86 -0.12
C ALA A 5 -2.38 6.75 1.00
N THR A 6 -3.64 6.99 0.68
CA THR A 6 -4.76 6.79 1.60
C THR A 6 -5.40 5.45 1.26
N VAL A 7 -5.52 4.57 2.25
CA VAL A 7 -6.01 3.21 2.07
C VAL A 7 -7.33 3.06 2.82
N GLU A 8 -8.39 2.73 2.08
CA GLU A 8 -9.68 2.38 2.67
C GLU A 8 -9.80 0.85 2.71
N ILE A 9 -10.05 0.29 3.90
CA ILE A 9 -10.09 -1.15 4.13
C ILE A 9 -11.50 -1.51 4.61
N LYS A 10 -12.29 -2.15 3.75
CA LYS A 10 -13.68 -2.49 4.07
C LYS A 10 -13.90 -3.95 4.41
N GLY A 11 -13.13 -4.86 3.81
CA GLY A 11 -13.36 -6.30 3.92
C GLY A 11 -12.51 -7.03 4.95
N CYS A 12 -11.59 -6.35 5.63
CA CYS A 12 -10.79 -6.95 6.71
C CYS A 12 -10.37 -5.85 7.68
N ASP A 13 -9.72 -6.23 8.78
CA ASP A 13 -9.22 -5.24 9.74
C ASP A 13 -7.85 -4.71 9.32
N PHE A 14 -7.40 -3.66 10.02
CA PHE A 14 -6.11 -3.04 9.74
C PHE A 14 -4.96 -4.06 9.89
N ASP A 15 -4.99 -4.88 10.92
CA ASP A 15 -3.90 -5.83 11.18
C ASP A 15 -3.78 -6.86 10.05
N SER A 16 -4.90 -7.34 9.51
CA SER A 16 -4.89 -8.27 8.38
C SER A 16 -4.32 -7.63 7.14
N TRP A 17 -4.72 -6.40 6.84
CA TRP A 17 -4.16 -5.66 5.71
C TRP A 17 -2.66 -5.39 5.91
N LYS A 18 -2.27 -4.97 7.12
CA LYS A 18 -0.86 -4.66 7.43
C LYS A 18 0.02 -5.90 7.29
N SER A 19 -0.47 -7.06 7.74
CA SER A 19 0.27 -8.31 7.61
C SER A 19 0.51 -8.66 6.14
N PHE A 20 -0.49 -8.50 5.30
CA PHE A 20 -0.34 -8.72 3.87
C PHE A 20 0.63 -7.70 3.27
N TYR A 21 0.46 -6.43 3.61
CA TYR A 21 1.31 -5.35 3.11
C TYR A 21 2.79 -5.60 3.46
N ASP A 22 3.05 -6.04 4.69
CA ASP A 22 4.40 -6.36 5.15
C ASP A 22 4.99 -7.58 4.46
N SER A 23 4.14 -8.49 4.00
CA SER A 23 4.60 -9.75 3.37
C SER A 23 5.38 -9.52 2.08
N TYR A 24 5.21 -8.39 1.43
CA TYR A 24 5.98 -8.07 0.22
C TYR A 24 6.84 -6.79 0.38
N GLU A 25 7.21 -6.47 1.61
CA GLU A 25 8.07 -5.32 1.89
C GLU A 25 9.41 -5.40 1.17
N ALA A 26 10.01 -6.60 1.12
CA ALA A 26 11.29 -6.79 0.43
C ALA A 26 11.21 -6.43 -1.05
N ASP A 27 10.12 -6.80 -1.71
CA ASP A 27 9.90 -6.45 -3.11
C ASP A 27 9.61 -4.96 -3.27
N ARG A 28 8.81 -4.41 -2.37
CA ARG A 28 8.40 -3.00 -2.40
C ARG A 28 9.59 -2.07 -2.16
N SER A 29 10.51 -2.44 -1.27
CA SER A 29 11.66 -1.60 -0.91
C SER A 29 12.65 -1.41 -2.06
N ARG A 30 12.51 -2.15 -3.14
CA ARG A 30 13.28 -1.92 -4.36
C ARG A 30 12.86 -0.63 -5.07
N TYR A 31 11.65 -0.18 -4.83
CA TYR A 31 11.02 0.91 -5.59
C TYR A 31 10.63 2.10 -4.75
N VAL A 32 10.61 1.95 -3.42
CA VAL A 32 10.27 3.03 -2.48
C VAL A 32 11.23 3.02 -1.30
N LYS A 33 11.33 4.17 -0.61
CA LYS A 33 12.13 4.30 0.60
C LYS A 33 11.42 5.22 1.60
N ASN A 34 11.90 5.22 2.85
CA ASN A 34 11.41 6.08 3.93
C ASN A 34 9.90 5.92 4.15
N GLU A 35 9.45 4.66 4.14
CA GLU A 35 8.03 4.34 4.26
C GLU A 35 7.56 4.43 5.70
N THR A 36 6.42 5.07 5.90
CA THR A 36 5.73 5.16 7.19
C THR A 36 4.29 4.73 7.00
N VAL A 37 3.81 3.83 7.87
CA VAL A 37 2.43 3.33 7.83
C VAL A 37 1.74 3.72 9.13
N LEU A 38 0.53 4.29 9.03
CA LEU A 38 -0.24 4.75 10.17
C LEU A 38 -1.71 4.42 9.96
N GLN A 39 -2.35 3.85 10.99
CA GLN A 39 -3.80 3.71 10.99
C GLN A 39 -4.40 5.05 11.41
N THR A 40 -5.19 5.67 10.54
CA THR A 40 -5.77 6.99 10.78
C THR A 40 -7.13 6.92 11.46
N SER A 41 -7.90 5.87 11.17
CA SER A 41 -9.18 5.62 11.81
C SER A 41 -9.61 4.19 11.50
N ASP A 42 -10.74 3.77 12.03
CA ASP A 42 -11.27 2.43 11.78
C ASP A 42 -11.56 2.26 10.28
N GLY A 43 -10.93 1.27 9.67
CA GLY A 43 -11.05 1.01 8.23
C GLY A 43 -10.21 1.93 7.34
N TRP A 44 -9.32 2.75 7.91
CA TRP A 44 -8.50 3.69 7.16
C TRP A 44 -7.04 3.63 7.60
N ALA A 45 -6.15 3.72 6.62
CA ALA A 45 -4.71 3.81 6.87
C ALA A 45 -4.09 4.83 5.94
N GLU A 46 -2.90 5.31 6.31
CA GLU A 46 -2.12 6.23 5.50
C GLU A 46 -0.70 5.71 5.39
N VAL A 47 -0.16 5.69 4.17
CA VAL A 47 1.21 5.30 3.91
C VAL A 47 1.92 6.47 3.23
N VAL A 48 3.03 6.92 3.82
CA VAL A 48 3.85 7.98 3.24
C VAL A 48 5.19 7.36 2.85
N PHE A 49 5.63 7.61 1.63
CA PHE A 49 6.89 7.04 1.13
C PHE A 49 7.45 7.88 0.00
N GLU A 50 8.72 7.64 -0.34
CA GLU A 50 9.37 8.24 -1.49
C GLU A 50 9.51 7.18 -2.58
N ILE A 51 9.08 7.50 -3.80
CA ILE A 51 9.19 6.59 -4.94
C ILE A 51 10.58 6.78 -5.57
N THR A 52 11.35 5.69 -5.65
CA THR A 52 12.67 5.69 -6.29
C THR A 52 12.61 5.13 -7.72
N ASP A 53 11.58 4.32 -8.02
CA ASP A 53 11.37 3.73 -9.34
C ASP A 53 9.87 3.58 -9.58
N ILE A 54 9.27 4.54 -10.26
CA ILE A 54 7.81 4.54 -10.49
C ILE A 54 7.37 3.40 -11.41
N GLU A 55 8.17 3.05 -12.40
CA GLU A 55 7.82 1.96 -13.32
C GLU A 55 7.82 0.61 -12.59
N GLY A 56 8.84 0.36 -11.76
CA GLY A 56 8.92 -0.86 -10.97
C GLY A 56 7.79 -0.96 -9.96
N LEU A 57 7.45 0.15 -9.30
CA LEU A 57 6.35 0.17 -8.34
C LEU A 57 5.01 -0.09 -9.04
N THR A 58 4.80 0.48 -10.21
CA THR A 58 3.58 0.25 -10.99
C THR A 58 3.45 -1.22 -11.38
N GLU A 59 4.52 -1.85 -11.82
CA GLU A 59 4.51 -3.27 -12.16
C GLU A 59 4.24 -4.14 -10.92
N LEU A 60 4.84 -3.80 -9.79
CA LEU A 60 4.59 -4.53 -8.54
C LEU A 60 3.11 -4.45 -8.14
N SER A 61 2.49 -3.27 -8.27
CA SER A 61 1.09 -3.09 -7.91
C SER A 61 0.12 -3.90 -8.77
N LYS A 62 0.56 -4.37 -9.94
CA LYS A 62 -0.23 -5.22 -10.83
C LYS A 62 -0.05 -6.72 -10.55
N ARG A 63 0.79 -7.08 -9.58
CA ARG A 63 1.00 -8.48 -9.25
C ARG A 63 -0.32 -9.11 -8.80
N LYS A 64 -0.57 -10.33 -9.29
CA LYS A 64 -1.87 -10.98 -9.13
C LYS A 64 -2.31 -11.10 -7.67
N ASP A 65 -1.40 -11.49 -6.76
CA ASP A 65 -1.73 -11.66 -5.35
C ASP A 65 -2.15 -10.35 -4.68
N ILE A 66 -1.51 -9.22 -5.08
CA ILE A 66 -1.85 -7.90 -4.55
C ILE A 66 -3.23 -7.48 -5.05
N MET A 67 -3.47 -7.62 -6.36
CA MET A 67 -4.76 -7.27 -6.94
C MET A 67 -5.90 -8.13 -6.38
N ASP A 68 -5.65 -9.43 -6.21
CA ASP A 68 -6.65 -10.36 -5.67
C ASP A 68 -6.98 -10.01 -4.22
N PHE A 69 -5.97 -9.71 -3.40
CA PHE A 69 -6.19 -9.34 -2.00
C PHE A 69 -7.03 -8.07 -1.90
N GLU A 70 -6.69 -7.06 -2.68
CA GLU A 70 -7.42 -5.79 -2.69
C GLU A 70 -8.87 -5.99 -3.13
N ALA A 71 -9.10 -6.80 -4.17
CA ALA A 71 -10.45 -7.08 -4.65
C ALA A 71 -11.27 -7.87 -3.63
N GLN A 72 -10.67 -8.89 -3.01
CA GLN A 72 -11.36 -9.75 -2.05
C GLN A 72 -11.73 -9.01 -0.76
N ASN A 73 -10.93 -8.03 -0.38
CA ASN A 73 -11.12 -7.30 0.88
C ASN A 73 -11.62 -5.87 0.68
N SER A 74 -12.06 -5.54 -0.53
CA SER A 74 -12.60 -4.22 -0.87
C SER A 74 -11.69 -3.09 -0.41
N ILE A 75 -10.41 -3.18 -0.80
CA ILE A 75 -9.39 -2.20 -0.45
C ILE A 75 -9.26 -1.20 -1.59
N THR A 76 -9.34 0.08 -1.27
CA THR A 76 -9.18 1.17 -2.23
C THR A 76 -7.98 2.01 -1.81
N VAL A 77 -7.05 2.21 -2.73
CA VAL A 77 -5.85 3.01 -2.49
C VAL A 77 -5.90 4.25 -3.37
N THR A 78 -5.78 5.42 -2.75
CA THR A 78 -5.70 6.70 -3.46
C THR A 78 -4.34 7.31 -3.18
N ILE A 79 -3.59 7.62 -4.24
CA ILE A 79 -2.24 8.16 -4.12
C ILE A 79 -2.24 9.63 -4.51
N ASN A 80 -1.68 10.47 -3.64
CA ASN A 80 -1.53 11.90 -3.85
C ASN A 80 -0.06 12.29 -3.70
N ALA A 81 0.43 13.16 -4.58
CA ALA A 81 1.75 13.75 -4.43
C ALA A 81 1.73 14.74 -3.26
N THR A 82 2.81 14.76 -2.51
CA THR A 82 2.95 15.70 -1.38
C THR A 82 3.99 16.76 -1.67
#